data_5b42e835197841f00a7544d0e6c10139
#
_entry.id   5b42e835197841f00a7544d0e6c10139
#
_cell.length_a   1.000
_cell.length_b   1.000
_cell.length_c   1.000
_cell.angle_alpha   90.00
_cell.angle_beta   90.00
_cell.angle_gamma   90.00
#
_symmetry.space_group_name_H-M   'P 1'
#
loop_
_entity.id
_entity.type
_entity.pdbx_description
1 polymer ?
#
loop_
_entity_poly.entity_id
_entity_poly.type
_entity_poly.pdbx_seq_one_letter_code
_entity_poly.pdbx_strand_id
1 'polypeptide(L)'
;MRRTLIASYAVIVTAKRTVGRLRATATSKATQILIVSVLMTLSVAFAARELKEELEPAPQPWNTVATFSILGFDSDTEEIGAAVQSRVFSVGNGVLWAEAGVGAVATQAIVDVSYGPQGIDLLKKGMAPKDILRRILDSDTDPRPTDWSKQGRQFAVINAKGEAAAYTGPSATTWAGDKQGKYCTAQGNILAGEGVVANMVKAFETTTGHISFRLQAALEEGQAAGGDTRGMQSAAMIVVKKGGGVWLNNDVVLRLQVDDNPEPIKELRRLVEIAERQRRPRG
;
A
#
# COMPACT_ATOMS: atom_id res chain seq x y z
N MET A 1 2.53 -20.03 -15.48
CA MET A 1 2.49 -21.30 -16.26
C MET A 1 3.32 -21.31 -17.56
N ARG A 2 3.21 -20.37 -18.52
CA ARG A 2 4.01 -20.44 -19.78
C ARG A 2 5.53 -20.25 -19.60
N ARG A 3 6.02 -19.46 -18.65
CA ARG A 3 7.47 -19.25 -18.41
C ARG A 3 8.13 -20.46 -17.77
N THR A 4 7.46 -21.17 -16.88
CA THR A 4 7.95 -22.38 -16.21
C THR A 4 8.12 -23.54 -17.19
N LEU A 5 7.20 -23.71 -18.12
CA LEU A 5 7.30 -24.74 -19.18
C LEU A 5 8.50 -24.52 -20.12
N ILE A 6 8.82 -23.26 -20.43
CA ILE A 6 9.97 -22.92 -21.30
C ILE A 6 11.29 -23.17 -20.58
N ALA A 7 11.40 -22.83 -19.30
CA ALA A 7 12.59 -23.07 -18.50
C ALA A 7 12.85 -24.60 -18.33
N SER A 8 11.83 -25.37 -18.02
CA SER A 8 11.92 -26.84 -17.91
C SER A 8 12.33 -27.51 -19.23
N TYR A 9 11.84 -27.01 -20.37
CA TYR A 9 12.23 -27.53 -21.68
C TYR A 9 13.69 -27.25 -22.03
N ALA A 10 14.18 -26.04 -21.71
CA ALA A 10 15.58 -25.65 -21.91
C ALA A 10 16.56 -26.50 -21.07
N VAL A 11 16.22 -26.80 -19.82
CA VAL A 11 17.02 -27.66 -18.93
C VAL A 11 17.09 -29.11 -19.48
N ILE A 12 15.98 -29.65 -19.94
CA ILE A 12 15.92 -31.02 -20.50
C ILE A 12 16.75 -31.11 -21.80
N VAL A 13 16.69 -30.11 -22.66
CA VAL A 13 17.45 -30.09 -23.93
C VAL A 13 18.95 -29.95 -23.67
N THR A 14 19.35 -29.12 -22.69
CA THR A 14 20.75 -28.93 -22.31
C THR A 14 21.30 -30.20 -21.66
N ALA A 15 20.55 -30.85 -20.78
CA ALA A 15 20.93 -32.12 -20.15
C ALA A 15 21.12 -33.22 -21.21
N LYS A 16 20.22 -33.35 -22.18
CA LYS A 16 20.37 -34.34 -23.29
C LYS A 16 21.64 -34.12 -24.13
N ARG A 17 22.00 -32.87 -24.43
CA ARG A 17 23.24 -32.51 -25.16
C ARG A 17 24.50 -32.84 -24.37
N THR A 18 24.50 -32.55 -23.06
CA THR A 18 25.63 -32.82 -22.17
C THR A 18 25.84 -34.31 -21.95
N VAL A 19 24.77 -35.07 -21.76
CA VAL A 19 24.82 -36.56 -21.65
C VAL A 19 25.34 -37.16 -22.96
N GLY A 20 24.95 -36.66 -24.14
CA GLY A 20 25.45 -37.14 -25.43
C GLY A 20 26.95 -36.94 -25.61
N ARG A 21 27.51 -35.78 -25.16
CA ARG A 21 28.96 -35.51 -25.21
C ARG A 21 29.77 -36.33 -24.20
N LEU A 22 29.26 -36.51 -22.98
CA LEU A 22 29.94 -37.32 -21.96
C LEU A 22 29.93 -38.83 -22.29
N ARG A 23 28.93 -39.35 -22.99
CA ARG A 23 28.90 -40.74 -23.49
C ARG A 23 29.99 -41.05 -24.54
N ALA A 24 30.41 -40.05 -25.30
CA ALA A 24 31.45 -40.21 -26.32
C ALA A 24 32.88 -40.33 -25.72
N THR A 25 33.09 -39.94 -24.46
CA THR A 25 34.41 -39.95 -23.81
C THR A 25 34.53 -41.01 -22.71
N ALA A 26 33.43 -41.70 -22.31
CA ALA A 26 33.46 -42.68 -21.23
C ALA A 26 33.84 -44.08 -21.74
N THR A 27 34.91 -44.66 -21.19
CA THR A 27 35.53 -45.90 -21.63
C THR A 27 34.86 -47.19 -21.09
N SER A 28 33.91 -47.08 -20.12
CA SER A 28 33.20 -48.24 -19.58
C SER A 28 31.69 -48.00 -19.40
N LYS A 29 30.88 -49.06 -19.50
CA LYS A 29 29.43 -49.03 -19.22
C LYS A 29 29.13 -48.60 -17.79
N ALA A 30 29.95 -48.97 -16.81
CA ALA A 30 29.78 -48.59 -15.42
C ALA A 30 29.96 -47.06 -15.21
N THR A 31 30.93 -46.44 -15.87
CA THR A 31 31.16 -44.99 -15.82
C THR A 31 29.98 -44.25 -16.47
N GLN A 32 29.43 -44.74 -17.55
CA GLN A 32 28.25 -44.16 -18.22
C GLN A 32 27.01 -44.17 -17.32
N ILE A 33 26.76 -45.33 -16.64
CA ILE A 33 25.64 -45.48 -15.70
C ILE A 33 25.78 -44.49 -14.52
N LEU A 34 26.98 -44.42 -13.95
CA LEU A 34 27.27 -43.52 -12.82
C LEU A 34 27.02 -42.03 -13.21
N ILE A 35 27.52 -41.59 -14.35
CA ILE A 35 27.31 -40.22 -14.85
C ILE A 35 25.81 -39.92 -15.05
N VAL A 36 25.07 -40.83 -15.65
CA VAL A 36 23.62 -40.66 -15.85
C VAL A 36 22.87 -40.60 -14.53
N SER A 37 23.23 -41.43 -13.56
CA SER A 37 22.61 -41.44 -12.23
C SER A 37 22.89 -40.14 -11.48
N VAL A 38 24.11 -39.64 -11.50
CA VAL A 38 24.48 -38.36 -10.86
C VAL A 38 23.75 -37.19 -11.53
N LEU A 39 23.66 -37.15 -12.84
CA LEU A 39 22.94 -36.09 -13.56
C LEU A 39 21.41 -36.16 -13.30
N MET A 40 20.83 -37.36 -13.17
CA MET A 40 19.42 -37.50 -12.77
C MET A 40 19.18 -36.99 -11.34
N THR A 41 20.02 -37.36 -10.38
CA THR A 41 19.88 -36.91 -9.00
C THR A 41 20.03 -35.38 -8.88
N LEU A 42 20.99 -34.78 -9.59
CA LEU A 42 21.15 -33.33 -9.64
C LEU A 42 19.93 -32.62 -10.27
N SER A 43 19.37 -33.20 -11.34
CA SER A 43 18.18 -32.64 -12.00
C SER A 43 16.93 -32.71 -11.12
N VAL A 44 16.76 -33.81 -10.38
CA VAL A 44 15.66 -33.98 -9.41
C VAL A 44 15.83 -33.03 -8.23
N ALA A 45 17.05 -32.90 -7.72
CA ALA A 45 17.33 -31.95 -6.62
C ALA A 45 17.09 -30.48 -7.04
N PHE A 46 17.49 -30.11 -8.25
CA PHE A 46 17.25 -28.78 -8.79
C PHE A 46 15.76 -28.51 -9.00
N ALA A 47 15.03 -29.45 -9.58
CA ALA A 47 13.56 -29.32 -9.74
C ALA A 47 12.82 -29.28 -8.41
N ALA A 48 13.27 -30.04 -7.39
CA ALA A 48 12.71 -30.02 -6.06
C ALA A 48 12.99 -28.67 -5.35
N ARG A 49 14.16 -28.08 -5.60
CA ARG A 49 14.51 -26.75 -5.07
C ARG A 49 13.65 -25.65 -5.71
N GLU A 50 13.49 -25.65 -7.03
CA GLU A 50 12.59 -24.70 -7.70
C GLU A 50 11.14 -24.84 -7.25
N LEU A 51 10.62 -26.07 -7.11
CA LEU A 51 9.30 -26.33 -6.55
C LEU A 51 9.16 -25.85 -5.10
N LYS A 52 10.20 -25.99 -4.29
CA LYS A 52 10.21 -25.50 -2.91
C LYS A 52 10.20 -23.98 -2.85
N GLU A 53 11.01 -23.30 -3.69
CA GLU A 53 11.02 -21.83 -3.80
C GLU A 53 9.67 -21.29 -4.32
N GLU A 54 8.98 -22.03 -5.20
CA GLU A 54 7.65 -21.65 -5.73
C GLU A 54 6.51 -21.91 -4.72
N LEU A 55 6.69 -22.87 -3.80
CA LEU A 55 5.73 -23.24 -2.77
C LEU A 55 5.96 -22.56 -1.42
N GLU A 56 7.14 -21.96 -1.18
CA GLU A 56 7.34 -21.17 0.01
C GLU A 56 6.52 -19.87 -0.10
N PRO A 57 5.64 -19.59 0.89
CA PRO A 57 4.92 -18.33 0.89
C PRO A 57 5.96 -17.19 0.91
N ALA A 58 5.74 -16.17 0.09
CA ALA A 58 6.57 -14.97 0.11
C ALA A 58 6.79 -14.53 1.57
N PRO A 59 8.03 -14.18 1.96
CA PRO A 59 8.30 -13.76 3.32
C PRO A 59 7.30 -12.67 3.71
N GLN A 60 6.75 -12.77 4.92
CA GLN A 60 5.82 -11.77 5.46
C GLN A 60 6.51 -10.40 5.38
N PRO A 61 5.99 -9.44 4.62
CA PRO A 61 6.71 -8.20 4.44
C PRO A 61 6.84 -7.43 5.77
N TRP A 62 5.85 -7.52 6.67
CA TRP A 62 5.88 -6.78 7.95
C TRP A 62 4.86 -7.32 8.96
N ASN A 63 5.11 -7.07 10.24
CA ASN A 63 4.10 -7.19 11.31
C ASN A 63 2.95 -6.21 11.06
N THR A 64 1.78 -6.47 11.65
CA THR A 64 0.59 -5.60 11.57
C THR A 64 0.96 -4.12 11.60
N VAL A 65 0.58 -3.39 10.58
CA VAL A 65 0.93 -1.98 10.38
C VAL A 65 -0.04 -1.11 11.15
N ALA A 66 0.34 -0.67 12.36
CA ALA A 66 -0.41 0.40 13.03
C ALA A 66 -0.21 1.70 12.27
N THR A 67 -1.30 2.39 12.04
CA THR A 67 -1.33 3.52 11.12
C THR A 67 -2.54 4.38 11.45
N PHE A 68 -2.42 5.69 11.29
CA PHE A 68 -3.58 6.54 11.13
C PHE A 68 -3.46 7.37 9.86
N SER A 69 -4.57 7.50 9.16
CA SER A 69 -4.66 8.19 7.88
C SER A 69 -5.93 9.01 7.77
N ILE A 70 -5.93 9.98 6.86
CA ILE A 70 -7.08 10.80 6.53
C ILE A 70 -7.18 10.96 5.02
N LEU A 71 -8.40 10.87 4.50
CA LEU A 71 -8.77 11.25 3.15
C LEU A 71 -9.60 12.53 3.21
N GLY A 72 -9.38 13.45 2.28
CA GLY A 72 -10.08 14.72 2.23
C GLY A 72 -10.39 15.19 0.82
N PHE A 73 -11.46 15.95 0.69
CA PHE A 73 -11.88 16.64 -0.53
C PHE A 73 -12.09 18.13 -0.23
N ASP A 74 -11.63 18.98 -1.10
CA ASP A 74 -11.87 20.42 -1.05
C ASP A 74 -12.86 20.80 -2.16
N SER A 75 -14.08 21.20 -1.75
CA SER A 75 -15.15 21.52 -2.69
C SER A 75 -14.93 22.82 -3.49
N ASP A 76 -14.09 23.71 -3.00
CA ASP A 76 -13.84 25.00 -3.65
C ASP A 76 -12.75 24.89 -4.72
N THR A 77 -11.77 24.03 -4.48
CA THR A 77 -10.65 23.81 -5.40
C THR A 77 -10.77 22.51 -6.21
N GLU A 78 -11.68 21.58 -5.86
CA GLU A 78 -11.81 20.22 -6.39
C GLU A 78 -10.55 19.36 -6.16
N GLU A 79 -9.71 19.74 -5.20
CA GLU A 79 -8.55 18.96 -4.80
C GLU A 79 -8.96 17.78 -3.94
N ILE A 80 -8.34 16.62 -4.24
CA ILE A 80 -8.49 15.40 -3.46
C ILE A 80 -7.15 15.14 -2.80
N GLY A 81 -7.16 14.91 -1.50
CA GLY A 81 -5.94 14.69 -0.74
C GLY A 81 -6.01 13.50 0.21
N ALA A 82 -4.85 12.96 0.53
CA ALA A 82 -4.70 11.91 1.53
C ALA A 82 -3.39 12.10 2.29
N ALA A 83 -3.40 11.80 3.60
CA ALA A 83 -2.21 11.83 4.43
C ALA A 83 -2.20 10.66 5.41
N VAL A 84 -0.99 10.21 5.80
CA VAL A 84 -0.80 9.05 6.67
C VAL A 84 0.45 9.21 7.53
N GLN A 85 0.41 8.64 8.73
CA GLN A 85 1.56 8.40 9.61
C GLN A 85 1.55 6.96 10.11
N SER A 86 2.74 6.38 10.30
CA SER A 86 2.89 5.04 10.86
C SER A 86 4.26 4.82 11.54
N ARG A 87 4.34 3.80 12.39
CA ARG A 87 5.59 3.24 12.92
C ARG A 87 6.13 2.11 12.03
N VAL A 88 6.17 2.36 10.70
CA VAL A 88 6.82 1.48 9.72
C VAL A 88 7.66 2.31 8.78
N PHE A 89 8.65 1.70 8.16
CA PHE A 89 9.44 2.32 7.10
C PHE A 89 8.56 2.62 5.88
N SER A 90 8.63 3.85 5.35
CA SER A 90 8.07 4.21 4.04
C SER A 90 6.57 3.90 3.87
N VAL A 91 5.74 4.30 4.85
CA VAL A 91 4.28 4.02 4.87
C VAL A 91 3.54 4.46 3.62
N GLY A 92 4.03 5.51 2.95
CA GLY A 92 3.43 6.05 1.72
C GLY A 92 3.40 5.07 0.55
N ASN A 93 4.27 4.05 0.55
CA ASN A 93 4.36 3.08 -0.55
C ASN A 93 3.15 2.15 -0.68
N GLY A 94 2.39 1.94 0.39
CA GLY A 94 1.31 0.93 0.39
C GLY A 94 -0.02 1.43 0.90
N VAL A 95 -0.11 2.68 1.40
CA VAL A 95 -1.33 3.17 2.07
C VAL A 95 -2.13 4.12 1.19
N LEU A 96 -1.51 5.08 0.51
CA LEU A 96 -2.21 6.18 -0.14
C LEU A 96 -2.34 6.00 -1.66
N TRP A 97 -3.58 6.08 -2.14
CA TRP A 97 -3.96 6.05 -3.55
C TRP A 97 -4.87 7.24 -3.86
N ALA A 98 -4.59 7.99 -4.91
CA ALA A 98 -5.44 9.11 -5.32
C ALA A 98 -5.36 9.33 -6.82
N GLU A 99 -6.51 9.71 -7.42
CA GLU A 99 -6.61 10.08 -8.82
C GLU A 99 -7.51 11.32 -8.97
N ALA A 100 -7.02 12.31 -9.71
CA ALA A 100 -7.69 13.60 -9.89
C ALA A 100 -9.04 13.47 -10.58
N GLY A 101 -10.07 14.09 -9.99
CA GLY A 101 -11.46 14.02 -10.49
C GLY A 101 -12.13 12.66 -10.24
N VAL A 102 -11.48 11.73 -9.54
CA VAL A 102 -11.99 10.39 -9.23
C VAL A 102 -12.18 10.19 -7.74
N GLY A 103 -11.11 10.27 -6.96
CA GLY A 103 -11.16 10.07 -5.51
C GLY A 103 -9.84 9.59 -4.92
N ALA A 104 -9.90 9.14 -3.66
CA ALA A 104 -8.77 8.56 -2.95
C ALA A 104 -9.15 7.33 -2.14
N VAL A 105 -8.14 6.48 -1.89
CA VAL A 105 -8.24 5.28 -1.06
C VAL A 105 -7.06 5.24 -0.10
N ALA A 106 -7.30 4.81 1.14
CA ALA A 106 -6.25 4.48 2.10
C ALA A 106 -6.42 3.03 2.58
N THR A 107 -5.33 2.24 2.55
CA THR A 107 -5.31 0.81 2.92
C THR A 107 -4.31 0.58 4.06
N GLN A 108 -4.71 -0.08 5.15
CA GLN A 108 -3.87 -0.22 6.35
C GLN A 108 -4.25 -1.41 7.24
N ALA A 109 -3.62 -1.54 8.40
CA ALA A 109 -3.76 -2.66 9.36
C ALA A 109 -3.21 -3.98 8.79
N ILE A 110 -4.02 -5.01 8.67
CA ILE A 110 -3.68 -6.21 7.90
C ILE A 110 -3.89 -5.86 6.43
N VAL A 111 -2.89 -5.19 5.87
CA VAL A 111 -3.00 -4.49 4.59
C VAL A 111 -3.07 -5.43 3.39
N ASP A 112 -4.00 -5.15 2.47
CA ASP A 112 -3.94 -5.61 1.09
C ASP A 112 -3.85 -4.38 0.19
N VAL A 113 -2.65 -4.13 -0.35
CA VAL A 113 -2.41 -2.95 -1.21
C VAL A 113 -3.23 -2.96 -2.49
N SER A 114 -3.71 -4.13 -2.93
CA SER A 114 -4.55 -4.24 -4.13
C SER A 114 -5.90 -3.53 -3.98
N TYR A 115 -6.36 -3.28 -2.74
CA TYR A 115 -7.59 -2.53 -2.48
C TYR A 115 -7.51 -1.09 -2.98
N GLY A 116 -6.30 -0.49 -3.00
CA GLY A 116 -6.07 0.85 -3.52
C GLY A 116 -6.47 1.00 -4.98
N PRO A 117 -5.79 0.32 -5.93
CA PRO A 117 -6.15 0.39 -7.35
C PRO A 117 -7.56 -0.15 -7.63
N GLN A 118 -8.04 -1.19 -6.95
CA GLN A 118 -9.41 -1.67 -7.08
C GLN A 118 -10.44 -0.59 -6.71
N GLY A 119 -10.21 0.13 -5.60
CA GLY A 119 -11.09 1.22 -5.17
C GLY A 119 -11.11 2.38 -6.16
N ILE A 120 -9.95 2.79 -6.69
CA ILE A 120 -9.86 3.81 -7.75
C ILE A 120 -10.62 3.37 -9.01
N ASP A 121 -10.47 2.13 -9.45
CA ASP A 121 -11.16 1.61 -10.64
C ASP A 121 -12.69 1.55 -10.46
N LEU A 122 -13.16 1.24 -9.26
CA LEU A 122 -14.60 1.25 -8.94
C LEU A 122 -15.15 2.67 -8.83
N LEU A 123 -14.38 3.62 -8.28
CA LEU A 123 -14.72 5.05 -8.28
C LEU A 123 -14.87 5.60 -9.70
N LYS A 124 -13.97 5.26 -10.63
CA LYS A 124 -14.07 5.61 -12.07
C LYS A 124 -15.37 5.12 -12.71
N LYS A 125 -15.88 3.99 -12.24
CA LYS A 125 -17.17 3.43 -12.68
C LYS A 125 -18.38 4.09 -12.02
N GLY A 126 -18.16 5.11 -11.18
CA GLY A 126 -19.23 5.85 -10.48
C GLY A 126 -19.84 5.12 -9.29
N MET A 127 -19.18 4.06 -8.78
CA MET A 127 -19.68 3.33 -7.61
C MET A 127 -19.53 4.18 -6.34
N ALA A 128 -20.56 4.15 -5.47
CA ALA A 128 -20.54 4.88 -4.20
C ALA A 128 -19.51 4.26 -3.23
N PRO A 129 -18.81 5.07 -2.39
CA PRO A 129 -17.79 4.58 -1.47
C PRO A 129 -18.21 3.39 -0.60
N LYS A 130 -19.41 3.42 -0.03
CA LYS A 130 -19.96 2.32 0.78
C LYS A 130 -20.11 1.00 0.00
N ASP A 131 -20.49 1.08 -1.26
CA ASP A 131 -20.64 -0.11 -2.10
C ASP A 131 -19.28 -0.65 -2.55
N ILE A 132 -18.29 0.24 -2.73
CA ILE A 132 -16.90 -0.12 -3.01
C ILE A 132 -16.33 -0.96 -1.86
N LEU A 133 -16.51 -0.52 -0.60
CA LEU A 133 -16.03 -1.27 0.57
C LEU A 133 -16.59 -2.69 0.54
N ARG A 134 -17.90 -2.84 0.37
CA ARG A 134 -18.56 -4.14 0.30
C ARG A 134 -18.03 -4.98 -0.87
N ARG A 135 -17.96 -4.39 -2.07
CA ARG A 135 -17.52 -5.08 -3.29
C ARG A 135 -16.10 -5.63 -3.17
N ILE A 136 -15.18 -4.85 -2.61
CA ILE A 136 -13.78 -5.26 -2.42
C ILE A 136 -13.70 -6.39 -1.39
N LEU A 137 -14.36 -6.26 -0.24
CA LEU A 137 -14.37 -7.30 0.80
C LEU A 137 -15.00 -8.61 0.34
N ASP A 138 -16.09 -8.54 -0.44
CA ASP A 138 -16.74 -9.73 -1.00
C ASP A 138 -15.83 -10.46 -2.01
N SER A 139 -15.00 -9.72 -2.74
CA SER A 139 -14.07 -10.27 -3.72
C SER A 139 -12.72 -10.72 -3.14
N ASP A 140 -12.39 -10.33 -1.90
CA ASP A 140 -11.16 -10.80 -1.22
C ASP A 140 -11.26 -12.29 -0.91
N THR A 141 -10.42 -13.07 -1.56
CA THR A 141 -10.33 -14.54 -1.38
C THR A 141 -9.74 -14.95 -0.03
N ASP A 142 -9.24 -13.98 0.74
CA ASP A 142 -8.57 -14.19 2.02
C ASP A 142 -7.44 -15.25 1.92
N PRO A 143 -6.42 -15.02 1.12
CA PRO A 143 -5.43 -16.06 0.74
C PRO A 143 -4.60 -16.56 1.93
N ARG A 144 -4.62 -15.87 3.06
CA ARG A 144 -3.86 -16.19 4.28
C ARG A 144 -4.73 -15.98 5.53
N PRO A 145 -5.82 -16.75 5.70
CA PRO A 145 -6.83 -16.50 6.74
C PRO A 145 -6.32 -16.69 8.17
N THR A 146 -5.21 -17.42 8.35
CA THR A 146 -4.64 -17.74 9.68
C THR A 146 -3.81 -16.59 10.24
N ASP A 147 -2.97 -15.97 9.42
CA ASP A 147 -1.93 -15.04 9.85
C ASP A 147 -2.05 -13.65 9.19
N TRP A 148 -2.85 -13.53 8.13
CA TRP A 148 -3.08 -12.27 7.39
C TRP A 148 -4.53 -12.12 6.94
N SER A 149 -5.47 -12.44 7.84
CA SER A 149 -6.90 -12.53 7.57
C SER A 149 -7.52 -11.20 7.14
N LYS A 150 -8.47 -11.29 6.22
CA LYS A 150 -9.30 -10.15 5.82
C LYS A 150 -10.13 -9.57 6.96
N GLN A 151 -10.35 -10.31 8.05
CA GLN A 151 -11.00 -9.80 9.25
C GLN A 151 -10.18 -8.68 9.93
N GLY A 152 -8.90 -8.57 9.65
CA GLY A 152 -8.03 -7.52 10.15
C GLY A 152 -7.82 -6.35 9.18
N ARG A 153 -8.46 -6.33 7.99
CA ARG A 153 -8.35 -5.21 7.02
C ARG A 153 -8.91 -3.92 7.60
N GLN A 154 -8.28 -2.81 7.23
CA GLN A 154 -8.84 -1.47 7.46
C GLN A 154 -8.57 -0.63 6.22
N PHE A 155 -9.59 -0.02 5.65
CA PHE A 155 -9.45 0.86 4.49
C PHE A 155 -10.59 1.86 4.38
N ALA A 156 -10.32 2.95 3.68
CA ALA A 156 -11.30 4.01 3.46
C ALA A 156 -11.27 4.47 2.01
N VAL A 157 -12.41 4.99 1.54
CA VAL A 157 -12.62 5.50 0.19
C VAL A 157 -13.32 6.85 0.27
N ILE A 158 -12.87 7.83 -0.51
CA ILE A 158 -13.56 9.10 -0.74
C ILE A 158 -13.67 9.34 -2.24
N ASN A 159 -14.82 9.83 -2.73
CA ASN A 159 -15.00 10.20 -4.14
C ASN A 159 -14.78 11.71 -4.38
N ALA A 160 -14.81 12.12 -5.65
CA ALA A 160 -14.66 13.51 -6.06
C ALA A 160 -15.89 14.41 -5.75
N LYS A 161 -16.84 13.92 -4.95
CA LYS A 161 -17.95 14.71 -4.39
C LYS A 161 -17.79 14.89 -2.87
N GLY A 162 -16.74 14.31 -2.30
CA GLY A 162 -16.51 14.32 -0.85
C GLY A 162 -17.35 13.31 -0.06
N GLU A 163 -18.06 12.40 -0.75
CA GLU A 163 -18.72 11.26 -0.09
C GLU A 163 -17.65 10.25 0.30
N ALA A 164 -17.65 9.80 1.55
CA ALA A 164 -16.66 8.89 2.08
C ALA A 164 -17.27 7.71 2.83
N ALA A 165 -16.50 6.64 2.91
CA ALA A 165 -16.80 5.48 3.75
C ALA A 165 -15.50 4.81 4.20
N ALA A 166 -15.54 4.19 5.40
CA ALA A 166 -14.43 3.44 5.94
C ALA A 166 -14.90 2.07 6.46
N TYR A 167 -13.98 1.11 6.46
CA TYR A 167 -14.15 -0.21 7.04
C TYR A 167 -13.01 -0.51 7.99
N THR A 168 -13.36 -0.93 9.19
CA THR A 168 -12.44 -1.45 10.20
C THR A 168 -12.88 -2.87 10.54
N GLY A 169 -12.07 -3.85 10.18
CA GLY A 169 -12.35 -5.26 10.41
C GLY A 169 -12.36 -5.61 11.90
N PRO A 170 -13.15 -6.61 12.34
CA PRO A 170 -13.31 -6.96 13.75
C PRO A 170 -12.03 -7.48 14.41
N SER A 171 -11.05 -7.92 13.63
CA SER A 171 -9.74 -8.36 14.12
C SER A 171 -8.65 -7.28 13.98
N ALA A 172 -9.00 -6.05 13.59
CA ALA A 172 -8.07 -4.94 13.66
C ALA A 172 -7.67 -4.65 15.11
N THR A 173 -6.36 -4.45 15.32
CA THR A 173 -5.81 -4.41 16.69
C THR A 173 -6.16 -3.12 17.43
N THR A 174 -6.45 -3.25 18.69
CA THR A 174 -6.94 -2.26 19.66
C THR A 174 -6.03 -1.03 19.81
N TRP A 175 -6.53 0.19 19.93
CA TRP A 175 -7.82 0.66 19.49
C TRP A 175 -7.83 0.82 17.97
N ALA A 176 -8.90 0.41 17.29
CA ALA A 176 -9.05 0.60 15.86
C ALA A 176 -10.45 1.13 15.53
N GLY A 177 -10.55 2.05 14.58
CA GLY A 177 -11.82 2.65 14.18
C GLY A 177 -11.64 3.78 13.18
N ASP A 178 -12.76 4.45 12.89
CA ASP A 178 -12.81 5.57 11.97
C ASP A 178 -13.76 6.68 12.46
N LYS A 179 -13.63 7.85 11.86
CA LYS A 179 -14.52 8.99 12.04
C LYS A 179 -14.79 9.65 10.71
N GLN A 180 -16.06 9.83 10.39
CA GLN A 180 -16.51 10.58 9.22
C GLN A 180 -16.68 12.05 9.57
N GLY A 181 -16.31 12.94 8.65
CA GLY A 181 -16.50 14.39 8.71
C GLY A 181 -17.05 14.95 7.41
N LYS A 182 -17.26 16.27 7.37
CA LYS A 182 -17.65 16.93 6.13
C LYS A 182 -16.47 16.90 5.15
N TYR A 183 -16.64 16.16 4.05
CA TYR A 183 -15.63 16.00 3.00
C TYR A 183 -14.33 15.33 3.46
N CYS A 184 -14.36 14.54 4.53
CA CYS A 184 -13.20 13.77 4.98
C CYS A 184 -13.58 12.49 5.74
N THR A 185 -12.62 11.57 5.85
CA THR A 185 -12.68 10.39 6.71
C THR A 185 -11.31 10.13 7.30
N ALA A 186 -11.23 9.98 8.62
CA ALA A 186 -10.02 9.57 9.33
C ALA A 186 -10.20 8.17 9.91
N GLN A 187 -9.18 7.34 9.81
CA GLN A 187 -9.18 5.96 10.32
C GLN A 187 -7.81 5.60 10.87
N GLY A 188 -7.79 4.63 11.77
CA GLY A 188 -6.54 4.13 12.34
C GLY A 188 -6.70 2.87 13.17
N ASN A 189 -5.58 2.25 13.48
CA ASN A 189 -5.49 1.03 14.29
C ASN A 189 -4.24 1.09 15.19
N ILE A 190 -4.27 0.36 16.30
CA ILE A 190 -3.28 0.42 17.40
C ILE A 190 -3.09 1.87 17.89
N LEU A 191 -4.18 2.61 17.96
CA LEU A 191 -4.18 4.00 18.42
C LEU A 191 -4.39 4.10 19.92
N ALA A 192 -4.03 5.26 20.48
CA ALA A 192 -4.27 5.60 21.88
C ALA A 192 -5.77 5.61 22.24
N GLY A 193 -6.66 5.86 21.27
CA GLY A 193 -8.10 5.85 21.45
C GLY A 193 -8.87 6.58 20.34
N GLU A 194 -10.19 6.66 20.49
CA GLU A 194 -11.11 7.35 19.55
C GLU A 194 -10.75 8.83 19.36
N GLY A 195 -10.18 9.47 20.36
CA GLY A 195 -9.77 10.87 20.31
C GLY A 195 -8.81 11.18 19.16
N VAL A 196 -8.00 10.19 18.72
CA VAL A 196 -7.07 10.35 17.61
C VAL A 196 -7.82 10.71 16.32
N VAL A 197 -8.73 9.87 15.87
CA VAL A 197 -9.50 10.09 14.62
C VAL A 197 -10.50 11.24 14.75
N ALA A 198 -11.07 11.46 15.95
CA ALA A 198 -11.98 12.58 16.20
C ALA A 198 -11.27 13.94 16.08
N ASN A 199 -10.07 14.09 16.65
CA ASN A 199 -9.28 15.31 16.54
C ASN A 199 -8.76 15.51 15.10
N MET A 200 -8.40 14.45 14.38
CA MET A 200 -8.03 14.53 12.98
C MET A 200 -9.14 15.16 12.12
N VAL A 201 -10.36 14.65 12.26
CA VAL A 201 -11.53 15.18 11.53
C VAL A 201 -11.77 16.63 11.90
N LYS A 202 -11.82 16.96 13.20
CA LYS A 202 -12.02 18.32 13.68
C LYS A 202 -10.95 19.27 13.11
N ALA A 203 -9.68 18.88 13.14
CA ALA A 203 -8.60 19.70 12.62
C ALA A 203 -8.72 19.94 11.12
N PHE A 204 -9.06 18.90 10.35
CA PHE A 204 -9.30 19.03 8.91
C PHE A 204 -10.43 20.01 8.60
N GLU A 205 -11.53 19.96 9.34
CA GLU A 205 -12.71 20.83 9.13
C GLU A 205 -12.47 22.28 9.54
N THR A 206 -11.68 22.52 10.59
CA THR A 206 -11.50 23.87 11.18
C THR A 206 -10.27 24.60 10.65
N THR A 207 -9.29 23.89 10.09
CA THR A 207 -8.10 24.51 9.50
C THR A 207 -8.45 25.13 8.15
N THR A 208 -7.99 26.36 7.93
CA THR A 208 -8.19 27.09 6.67
C THR A 208 -6.99 27.00 5.74
N GLY A 209 -7.18 27.37 4.47
CA GLY A 209 -6.13 27.37 3.45
C GLY A 209 -6.11 26.09 2.63
N HIS A 210 -5.02 25.89 1.90
CA HIS A 210 -4.87 24.76 0.97
C HIS A 210 -5.05 23.42 1.67
N ILE A 211 -5.64 22.43 0.97
CA ILE A 211 -5.96 21.11 1.52
C ILE A 211 -4.75 20.43 2.19
N SER A 212 -3.53 20.66 1.71
CA SER A 212 -2.32 20.10 2.32
C SER A 212 -2.09 20.57 3.76
N PHE A 213 -2.44 21.83 4.11
CA PHE A 213 -2.36 22.30 5.50
C PHE A 213 -3.45 21.69 6.38
N ARG A 214 -4.64 21.47 5.82
CA ARG A 214 -5.76 20.81 6.51
C ARG A 214 -5.43 19.35 6.82
N LEU A 215 -4.84 18.63 5.85
CA LEU A 215 -4.36 17.25 6.03
C LEU A 215 -3.19 17.16 7.03
N GLN A 216 -2.27 18.13 6.98
CA GLN A 216 -1.15 18.21 7.91
C GLN A 216 -1.63 18.46 9.34
N ALA A 217 -2.54 19.41 9.55
CA ALA A 217 -3.14 19.68 10.84
C ALA A 217 -3.86 18.45 11.41
N ALA A 218 -4.54 17.68 10.54
CA ALA A 218 -5.17 16.44 10.96
C ALA A 218 -4.15 15.43 11.51
N LEU A 219 -3.00 15.23 10.85
CA LEU A 219 -1.95 14.34 11.38
C LEU A 219 -1.38 14.85 12.70
N GLU A 220 -1.17 16.16 12.85
CA GLU A 220 -0.63 16.79 14.06
C GLU A 220 -1.58 16.62 15.25
N GLU A 221 -2.87 16.90 15.05
CA GLU A 221 -3.87 16.77 16.12
C GLU A 221 -4.16 15.31 16.46
N GLY A 222 -4.09 14.40 15.47
CA GLY A 222 -4.12 12.96 15.73
C GLY A 222 -2.94 12.51 16.59
N GLN A 223 -1.74 12.98 16.30
CA GLN A 223 -0.54 12.69 17.09
C GLN A 223 -0.62 13.31 18.49
N ALA A 224 -1.10 14.54 18.61
CA ALA A 224 -1.30 15.20 19.90
C ALA A 224 -2.31 14.48 20.80
N ALA A 225 -3.30 13.79 20.21
CA ALA A 225 -4.25 12.93 20.90
C ALA A 225 -3.68 11.54 21.29
N GLY A 226 -2.39 11.29 21.07
CA GLY A 226 -1.68 10.06 21.43
C GLY A 226 -1.26 9.19 20.24
N GLY A 227 -1.81 9.40 19.04
CA GLY A 227 -1.39 8.76 17.79
C GLY A 227 -1.29 7.25 17.84
N ASP A 228 -0.30 6.72 17.12
CA ASP A 228 0.12 5.31 17.16
C ASP A 228 0.84 5.01 18.48
N THR A 229 0.31 4.06 19.26
CA THR A 229 0.87 3.73 20.61
C THR A 229 2.29 3.17 20.56
N ARG A 230 2.77 2.75 19.42
CA ARG A 230 4.15 2.30 19.20
C ARG A 230 5.12 3.47 18.91
N GLY A 231 4.59 4.64 18.58
CA GLY A 231 5.36 5.83 18.19
C GLY A 231 5.30 6.13 16.69
N MET A 232 6.33 6.79 16.17
CA MET A 232 6.39 7.29 14.78
C MET A 232 7.64 6.80 14.06
N GLN A 233 7.57 6.69 12.72
CA GLN A 233 8.74 6.45 11.88
C GLN A 233 8.63 7.10 10.50
N SER A 234 7.46 7.05 9.86
CA SER A 234 7.26 7.62 8.53
C SER A 234 5.93 8.34 8.38
N ALA A 235 5.84 9.26 7.41
CA ALA A 235 4.62 9.96 7.05
C ALA A 235 4.59 10.26 5.56
N ALA A 236 3.40 10.34 4.97
CA ALA A 236 3.25 10.69 3.57
C ALA A 236 1.98 11.51 3.32
N MET A 237 1.99 12.25 2.21
CA MET A 237 0.84 13.02 1.73
C MET A 237 0.81 13.02 0.20
N ILE A 238 -0.39 12.89 -0.35
CA ILE A 238 -0.66 13.10 -1.76
C ILE A 238 -1.85 14.07 -1.93
N VAL A 239 -1.75 15.00 -2.87
CA VAL A 239 -2.84 15.86 -3.31
C VAL A 239 -2.89 15.83 -4.84
N VAL A 240 -4.08 15.63 -5.38
CA VAL A 240 -4.31 15.56 -6.83
C VAL A 240 -5.44 16.49 -7.26
N LYS A 241 -5.31 17.06 -8.45
CA LYS A 241 -6.29 17.90 -9.13
C LYS A 241 -6.04 17.83 -10.64
N LYS A 242 -7.08 17.83 -11.45
CA LYS A 242 -6.93 17.87 -12.92
C LYS A 242 -6.12 19.08 -13.37
N GLY A 243 -4.98 18.81 -14.03
CA GLY A 243 -4.04 19.83 -14.52
C GLY A 243 -3.44 20.72 -13.41
N GLY A 244 -3.58 20.35 -12.12
CA GLY A 244 -3.14 21.16 -10.99
C GLY A 244 -1.67 20.97 -10.60
N GLY A 245 -1.00 19.97 -11.17
CA GLY A 245 0.40 19.69 -10.84
C GLY A 245 1.38 20.61 -11.55
N VAL A 246 2.61 20.62 -11.06
CA VAL A 246 3.72 21.31 -11.69
C VAL A 246 4.09 20.57 -12.99
N TRP A 247 4.44 21.31 -14.03
CA TRP A 247 4.71 20.84 -15.41
C TRP A 247 3.46 20.38 -16.18
N LEU A 248 3.65 20.17 -17.48
CA LEU A 248 2.57 19.81 -18.41
C LEU A 248 2.02 18.41 -18.11
N ASN A 249 0.69 18.27 -18.24
CA ASN A 249 -0.03 17.00 -18.13
C ASN A 249 0.16 16.30 -16.79
N ASN A 250 0.32 17.06 -15.71
CA ASN A 250 0.50 16.53 -14.37
C ASN A 250 -0.73 16.86 -13.49
N ASP A 251 -1.39 15.83 -13.02
CA ASP A 251 -2.53 15.93 -12.10
C ASP A 251 -2.08 15.86 -10.62
N VAL A 252 -0.81 15.57 -10.34
CA VAL A 252 -0.29 15.51 -8.98
C VAL A 252 0.17 16.91 -8.54
N VAL A 253 -0.64 17.53 -7.67
CA VAL A 253 -0.34 18.84 -7.06
C VAL A 253 0.82 18.71 -6.08
N LEU A 254 0.78 17.63 -5.27
CA LEU A 254 1.74 17.39 -4.20
C LEU A 254 1.88 15.89 -3.97
N ARG A 255 3.12 15.40 -3.87
CA ARG A 255 3.43 14.08 -3.35
C ARG A 255 4.68 14.19 -2.48
N LEU A 256 4.49 14.04 -1.17
CA LEU A 256 5.55 14.13 -0.17
C LEU A 256 5.65 12.82 0.59
N GLN A 257 6.87 12.42 0.92
CA GLN A 257 7.14 11.20 1.67
C GLN A 257 8.33 11.41 2.59
N VAL A 258 8.15 11.04 3.84
CA VAL A 258 9.18 10.97 4.87
C VAL A 258 9.29 9.50 5.25
N ASP A 259 10.31 8.81 4.74
CA ASP A 259 10.40 7.36 4.80
C ASP A 259 10.89 6.85 6.15
N ASP A 260 11.81 7.58 6.79
CA ASP A 260 12.40 7.23 8.09
C ASP A 260 12.84 8.50 8.83
N ASN A 261 12.13 8.84 9.90
CA ASN A 261 12.42 10.01 10.74
C ASN A 261 11.77 9.82 12.12
N PRO A 262 12.41 10.18 13.24
CA PRO A 262 11.80 10.11 14.56
C PRO A 262 10.63 11.10 14.76
N GLU A 263 10.57 12.19 13.98
CA GLU A 263 9.50 13.20 13.97
C GLU A 263 8.93 13.38 12.55
N PRO A 264 8.33 12.34 11.92
CA PRO A 264 8.01 12.37 10.50
C PRO A 264 6.90 13.37 10.16
N ILE A 265 5.96 13.61 11.07
CA ILE A 265 4.89 14.62 10.89
C ILE A 265 5.47 16.03 10.86
N LYS A 266 6.44 16.33 11.72
CA LYS A 266 7.12 17.63 11.74
C LYS A 266 7.94 17.86 10.47
N GLU A 267 8.64 16.85 10.00
CA GLU A 267 9.36 16.92 8.74
C GLU A 267 8.40 17.05 7.54
N LEU A 268 7.28 16.34 7.55
CA LEU A 268 6.23 16.49 6.53
C LEU A 268 5.68 17.94 6.52
N ARG A 269 5.46 18.57 7.69
CA ARG A 269 5.09 19.99 7.81
C ARG A 269 6.08 20.89 7.08
N ARG A 270 7.36 20.71 7.35
CA ARG A 270 8.43 21.49 6.71
C ARG A 270 8.38 21.36 5.17
N LEU A 271 8.12 20.16 4.66
CA LEU A 271 8.01 19.90 3.22
C LEU A 271 6.74 20.54 2.62
N VAL A 272 5.61 20.49 3.31
CA VAL A 272 4.36 21.17 2.91
C VAL A 272 4.59 22.68 2.79
N GLU A 273 5.27 23.30 3.75
CA GLU A 273 5.58 24.73 3.72
C GLU A 273 6.52 25.10 2.57
N ILE A 274 7.49 24.26 2.22
CA ILE A 274 8.35 24.47 1.04
C ILE A 274 7.50 24.43 -0.24
N ALA A 275 6.64 23.42 -0.38
CA ALA A 275 5.78 23.27 -1.54
C ALA A 275 4.83 24.47 -1.71
N GLU A 276 4.28 25.00 -0.60
CA GLU A 276 3.43 26.17 -0.61
C GLU A 276 4.19 27.44 -1.07
N ARG A 277 5.41 27.66 -0.56
CA ARG A 277 6.25 28.79 -1.01
C ARG A 277 6.58 28.72 -2.50
N GLN A 278 6.72 27.51 -3.05
CA GLN A 278 6.98 27.33 -4.49
C GLN A 278 5.75 27.54 -5.37
N ARG A 279 4.55 27.29 -4.83
CA ARG A 279 3.28 27.52 -5.55
C ARG A 279 2.88 28.98 -5.61
N ARG A 280 3.29 29.82 -4.64
CA ARG A 280 2.98 31.24 -4.67
C ARG A 280 3.69 31.88 -5.87
N PRO A 281 2.98 32.71 -6.69
CA PRO A 281 3.62 33.49 -7.72
C PRO A 281 4.78 34.29 -7.10
N ARG A 282 5.94 34.22 -7.70
CA ARG A 282 7.03 35.16 -7.36
C ARG A 282 6.58 36.53 -7.84
N GLY A 283 6.19 37.38 -6.90
CA GLY A 283 5.81 38.78 -7.14
C GLY A 283 6.97 39.58 -7.75
#